data_524352185d804ebf89eecb01b3dc6fb6
#
_entry.id   524352185d804ebf89eecb01b3dc6fb6
#
_cell.length_a   1.000
_cell.length_b   1.000
_cell.length_c   1.000
_cell.angle_alpha   90.00
_cell.angle_beta   90.00
_cell.angle_gamma   90.00
#
_symmetry.space_group_name_H-M   'P 1'
#
loop_
_entity.id
_entity.type
_entity.pdbx_description
1 polymer ?
#
loop_
_entity_poly.entity_id
_entity_poly.type
_entity_poly.pdbx_seq_one_letter_code
_entity_poly.pdbx_strand_id
1 'polypeptide(L)'
;MKNKTFLTILLITPLAVLLISTFSFNSGIGPTNTKNNGIFFDEHFDINDLNLFTQAGDLVFKDGKWIFGTYYSDELDLEKALYLMRQLNIALNRDIYKLKRVLFIQPTSKVEKVLASYPRTEIVTDPEASFYKQLNHFGGENFFKDQKIFI
;
A
#
# COMPACT_ATOMS: atom_id res chain seq x y z
N MET A 1 -27.03 44.02 -19.53
CA MET A 1 -27.19 42.79 -20.35
C MET A 1 -28.68 42.42 -20.37
N LYS A 2 -29.23 42.13 -21.55
CA LYS A 2 -30.65 41.73 -21.64
C LYS A 2 -30.82 40.35 -20.96
N ASN A 3 -31.84 40.22 -20.12
CA ASN A 3 -32.09 38.97 -19.35
C ASN A 3 -32.01 37.69 -20.18
N LYS A 4 -32.41 37.80 -21.47
CA LYS A 4 -32.31 36.66 -22.42
C LYS A 4 -30.87 36.18 -22.65
N THR A 5 -29.92 37.08 -22.81
CA THR A 5 -28.50 36.76 -23.03
C THR A 5 -27.91 36.09 -21.79
N PHE A 6 -28.24 36.56 -20.60
CA PHE A 6 -27.80 35.92 -19.35
C PHE A 6 -28.36 34.53 -19.20
N LEU A 7 -29.63 34.30 -19.49
CA LEU A 7 -30.27 33.00 -19.42
C LEU A 7 -29.64 32.00 -20.42
N THR A 8 -29.35 32.47 -21.65
CA THR A 8 -28.69 31.64 -22.69
C THR A 8 -27.29 31.22 -22.25
N ILE A 9 -26.48 32.10 -21.70
CA ILE A 9 -25.16 31.80 -21.19
C ILE A 9 -25.24 30.78 -20.04
N LEU A 10 -26.17 30.98 -19.10
CA LEU A 10 -26.38 30.09 -17.97
C LEU A 10 -26.75 28.66 -18.40
N LEU A 11 -27.51 28.52 -19.49
CA LEU A 11 -27.89 27.21 -20.02
C LEU A 11 -26.80 26.53 -20.85
N ILE A 12 -26.06 27.32 -21.64
CA ILE A 12 -25.02 26.80 -22.55
C ILE A 12 -23.75 26.39 -21.76
N THR A 13 -23.41 27.10 -20.69
CA THR A 13 -22.17 26.82 -19.93
C THR A 13 -22.09 25.36 -19.41
N PRO A 14 -23.08 24.81 -18.69
CA PRO A 14 -23.00 23.43 -18.22
C PRO A 14 -22.96 22.42 -19.35
N LEU A 15 -23.69 22.69 -20.45
CA LEU A 15 -23.68 21.82 -21.63
C LEU A 15 -22.30 21.79 -22.31
N ALA A 16 -21.66 22.95 -22.44
CA ALA A 16 -20.32 23.08 -23.00
C ALA A 16 -19.28 22.34 -22.11
N VAL A 17 -19.38 22.48 -20.79
CA VAL A 17 -18.49 21.77 -19.85
C VAL A 17 -18.65 20.25 -19.98
N LEU A 18 -19.87 19.75 -20.07
CA LEU A 18 -20.12 18.31 -20.26
C LEU A 18 -19.52 17.81 -21.59
N LEU A 19 -19.72 18.54 -22.68
CA LEU A 19 -19.19 18.18 -23.99
C LEU A 19 -17.66 18.16 -23.99
N ILE A 20 -17.02 19.20 -23.44
CA ILE A 20 -15.55 19.30 -23.33
C ILE A 20 -15.01 18.18 -22.45
N SER A 21 -15.64 17.91 -21.30
CA SER A 21 -15.23 16.85 -20.39
C SER A 21 -15.31 15.47 -21.04
N THR A 22 -16.41 15.18 -21.73
CA THR A 22 -16.60 13.90 -22.43
C THR A 22 -15.60 13.74 -23.58
N PHE A 23 -15.36 14.81 -24.33
CA PHE A 23 -14.37 14.82 -25.41
C PHE A 23 -12.96 14.62 -24.86
N SER A 24 -12.60 15.33 -23.79
CA SER A 24 -11.29 15.20 -23.12
C SER A 24 -11.06 13.78 -22.59
N PHE A 25 -12.08 13.18 -22.00
CA PHE A 25 -12.03 11.81 -21.51
C PHE A 25 -11.81 10.80 -22.65
N ASN A 26 -12.60 10.91 -23.73
CA ASN A 26 -12.48 10.01 -24.89
C ASN A 26 -11.19 10.21 -25.69
N SER A 27 -10.65 11.42 -25.70
CA SER A 27 -9.40 11.76 -26.41
C SER A 27 -8.13 11.41 -25.62
N GLY A 28 -8.28 10.88 -24.38
CA GLY A 28 -7.16 10.61 -23.50
C GLY A 28 -6.40 11.86 -23.03
N ILE A 29 -6.95 13.06 -23.24
CA ILE A 29 -6.40 14.34 -22.77
C ILE A 29 -6.85 14.56 -21.29
N GLY A 30 -6.82 13.50 -20.51
CA GLY A 30 -7.06 13.58 -19.07
C GLY A 30 -5.75 13.74 -18.30
N PRO A 31 -5.82 14.00 -17.00
CA PRO A 31 -4.64 13.97 -16.15
C PRO A 31 -4.06 12.53 -16.14
N THR A 32 -3.09 12.31 -17.03
CA THR A 32 -2.40 11.02 -17.16
C THR A 32 -1.40 10.76 -16.03
N ASN A 33 -1.13 11.76 -15.22
CA ASN A 33 -0.23 11.66 -14.09
C ASN A 33 -0.98 11.38 -12.78
N THR A 34 -1.55 10.19 -12.64
CA THR A 34 -1.58 9.59 -11.31
C THR A 34 -0.13 9.26 -10.99
N LYS A 35 0.50 10.06 -10.16
CA LYS A 35 1.81 9.70 -9.58
C LYS A 35 1.55 8.50 -8.66
N ASN A 36 1.55 7.32 -9.22
CA ASN A 36 1.71 6.11 -8.46
C ASN A 36 3.12 6.17 -7.86
N ASN A 37 3.20 6.43 -6.57
CA ASN A 37 4.47 6.34 -5.84
C ASN A 37 4.85 4.88 -5.54
N GLY A 38 4.08 3.91 -6.03
CA GLY A 38 4.32 2.49 -5.88
C GLY A 38 4.71 1.82 -7.20
N ILE A 39 5.44 0.74 -7.10
CA ILE A 39 5.82 -0.14 -8.21
C ILE A 39 5.09 -1.46 -7.97
N PHE A 40 4.42 -1.98 -9.00
CA PHE A 40 3.86 -3.32 -8.96
C PHE A 40 4.97 -4.34 -9.15
N PHE A 41 4.83 -5.49 -8.51
CA PHE A 41 5.67 -6.63 -8.82
C PHE A 41 5.31 -7.14 -10.23
N ASP A 42 6.32 -7.44 -11.03
CA ASP A 42 6.12 -7.93 -12.39
C ASP A 42 5.50 -9.34 -12.42
N GLU A 43 5.77 -10.13 -11.40
CA GLU A 43 5.23 -11.48 -11.23
C GLU A 43 4.51 -11.61 -9.89
N HIS A 44 3.51 -12.50 -9.86
CA HIS A 44 2.76 -12.81 -8.66
C HIS A 44 3.30 -14.09 -8.03
N PHE A 45 3.48 -14.08 -6.72
CA PHE A 45 3.77 -15.27 -5.93
C PHE A 45 2.74 -15.43 -4.82
N ASP A 46 2.39 -16.66 -4.49
CA ASP A 46 1.46 -16.94 -3.41
C ASP A 46 2.21 -17.00 -2.08
N ILE A 47 1.88 -16.09 -1.18
CA ILE A 47 2.43 -16.06 0.17
C ILE A 47 2.05 -17.32 0.97
N ASN A 48 0.94 -17.97 0.64
CA ASN A 48 0.51 -19.21 1.33
C ASN A 48 1.43 -20.40 1.06
N ASP A 49 2.20 -20.36 -0.02
CA ASP A 49 3.19 -21.39 -0.33
C ASP A 49 4.48 -21.25 0.50
N LEU A 50 4.59 -20.15 1.25
CA LEU A 50 5.75 -19.88 2.10
C LEU A 50 5.50 -20.34 3.53
N ASN A 51 6.52 -20.90 4.16
CA ASN A 51 6.51 -21.35 5.56
C ASN A 51 6.61 -20.15 6.52
N LEU A 52 5.55 -19.35 6.60
CA LEU A 52 5.46 -18.17 7.44
C LEU A 52 4.61 -18.44 8.68
N PHE A 53 5.11 -18.04 9.85
CA PHE A 53 4.44 -18.31 11.11
C PHE A 53 4.18 -17.02 11.89
N THR A 54 2.99 -16.90 12.45
CA THR A 54 2.71 -15.91 13.47
C THR A 54 3.39 -16.28 14.78
N GLN A 55 3.46 -15.35 15.74
CA GLN A 55 3.92 -15.67 17.11
C GLN A 55 3.07 -16.74 17.80
N ALA A 56 1.80 -16.89 17.40
CA ALA A 56 0.90 -17.93 17.90
C ALA A 56 1.08 -19.28 17.18
N GLY A 57 1.94 -19.36 16.16
CA GLY A 57 2.18 -20.58 15.38
C GLY A 57 1.15 -20.86 14.29
N ASP A 58 0.20 -19.95 14.07
CA ASP A 58 -0.84 -20.09 13.04
C ASP A 58 -0.40 -19.50 11.70
N LEU A 59 -0.95 -20.07 10.62
CA LEU A 59 -0.81 -19.49 9.28
C LEU A 59 -1.54 -18.14 9.17
N VAL A 60 -0.84 -17.15 8.69
CA VAL A 60 -1.15 -15.72 8.81
C VAL A 60 -2.36 -15.24 8.01
N PHE A 61 -2.78 -15.96 6.95
CA PHE A 61 -3.54 -15.35 5.84
C PHE A 61 -4.98 -15.85 5.69
N LYS A 62 -5.58 -16.39 6.74
CA LYS A 62 -6.94 -16.97 6.68
C LYS A 62 -8.09 -15.97 6.87
N ASP A 63 -7.83 -14.75 7.28
CA ASP A 63 -8.86 -13.78 7.69
C ASP A 63 -9.40 -12.89 6.54
N GLY A 64 -8.91 -13.07 5.32
CA GLY A 64 -9.36 -12.33 4.13
C GLY A 64 -9.06 -10.83 4.17
N LYS A 65 -8.18 -10.38 5.04
CA LYS A 65 -7.77 -8.98 5.12
C LYS A 65 -6.59 -8.69 4.20
N TRP A 66 -6.52 -7.47 3.72
CA TRP A 66 -5.35 -6.96 3.05
C TRP A 66 -4.17 -6.87 4.03
N ILE A 67 -3.00 -7.26 3.58
CA ILE A 67 -1.78 -7.16 4.36
C ILE A 67 -1.02 -5.92 3.93
N PHE A 68 -0.69 -5.09 4.91
CA PHE A 68 0.17 -3.95 4.75
C PHE A 68 1.46 -4.27 5.49
N GLY A 69 2.46 -4.67 4.75
CA GLY A 69 3.66 -5.30 5.28
C GLY A 69 4.94 -4.53 5.04
N THR A 70 5.90 -4.80 5.90
CA THR A 70 7.31 -4.48 5.69
C THR A 70 8.16 -5.64 6.19
N TYR A 71 9.31 -5.85 5.57
CA TYR A 71 10.28 -6.86 6.01
C TYR A 71 11.41 -6.17 6.75
N TYR A 72 11.75 -6.65 7.95
CA TYR A 72 12.85 -6.11 8.71
C TYR A 72 14.19 -6.50 8.09
N SER A 73 15.03 -5.51 7.85
CA SER A 73 16.44 -5.67 7.48
C SER A 73 17.26 -4.68 8.28
N ASP A 74 18.56 -4.93 8.40
CA ASP A 74 19.46 -4.04 9.15
C ASP A 74 19.59 -2.65 8.53
N GLU A 75 19.27 -2.51 7.25
CA GLU A 75 19.26 -1.24 6.52
C GLU A 75 17.95 -0.45 6.70
N LEU A 76 16.90 -1.08 7.25
CA LEU A 76 15.57 -0.47 7.42
C LEU A 76 15.53 0.41 8.67
N ASP A 77 15.11 1.65 8.53
CA ASP A 77 14.62 2.45 9.65
C ASP A 77 13.24 1.94 10.07
N LEU A 78 13.25 0.93 10.95
CA LEU A 78 12.05 0.22 11.38
C LEU A 78 11.03 1.15 12.02
N GLU A 79 11.47 2.10 12.85
CA GLU A 79 10.56 3.02 13.54
C GLU A 79 9.81 3.89 12.54
N LYS A 80 10.51 4.42 11.55
CA LYS A 80 9.90 5.24 10.49
C LYS A 80 8.96 4.42 9.61
N ALA A 81 9.31 3.18 9.27
CA ALA A 81 8.44 2.29 8.50
C ALA A 81 7.14 1.99 9.25
N LEU A 82 7.22 1.59 10.53
CA LEU A 82 6.06 1.32 11.36
C LEU A 82 5.20 2.56 11.60
N TYR A 83 5.82 3.72 11.78
CA TYR A 83 5.11 5.00 11.87
C TYR A 83 4.30 5.27 10.59
N LEU A 84 4.92 5.15 9.43
CA LEU A 84 4.26 5.36 8.15
C LEU A 84 3.11 4.37 7.93
N MET A 85 3.32 3.09 8.23
CA MET A 85 2.27 2.06 8.18
C MET A 85 1.09 2.41 9.09
N ARG A 86 1.36 2.94 10.28
CA ARG A 86 0.32 3.41 11.19
C ARG A 86 -0.46 4.59 10.60
N GLN A 87 0.23 5.58 10.04
CA GLN A 87 -0.42 6.76 9.45
C GLN A 87 -1.31 6.39 8.27
N LEU A 88 -0.82 5.56 7.37
CA LEU A 88 -1.59 5.08 6.22
C LEU A 88 -2.81 4.25 6.65
N ASN A 89 -2.65 3.38 7.65
CA ASN A 89 -3.77 2.60 8.17
C ASN A 89 -4.84 3.51 8.81
N ILE A 90 -4.45 4.57 9.54
CA ILE A 90 -5.38 5.54 10.10
C ILE A 90 -6.09 6.33 8.99
N ALA A 91 -5.40 6.67 7.90
CA ALA A 91 -5.97 7.38 6.78
C ALA A 91 -7.11 6.62 6.07
N LEU A 92 -7.14 5.28 6.18
CA LEU A 92 -8.23 4.45 5.67
C LEU A 92 -9.55 4.65 6.43
N ASN A 93 -9.52 5.23 7.63
CA ASN A 93 -10.68 5.58 8.45
C ASN A 93 -11.68 4.41 8.59
N ARG A 94 -12.81 4.45 7.87
CA ARG A 94 -13.86 3.41 7.96
C ARG A 94 -13.39 2.03 7.51
N ASP A 95 -12.39 1.94 6.65
CA ASP A 95 -11.87 0.69 6.10
C ASP A 95 -10.63 0.16 6.86
N ILE A 96 -10.28 0.80 7.97
CA ILE A 96 -9.12 0.43 8.81
C ILE A 96 -9.11 -1.05 9.23
N TYR A 97 -10.29 -1.66 9.39
CA TYR A 97 -10.44 -3.06 9.81
C TYR A 97 -10.21 -4.07 8.67
N LYS A 98 -10.23 -3.61 7.41
CA LYS A 98 -10.00 -4.45 6.22
C LYS A 98 -8.51 -4.69 5.98
N LEU A 99 -7.65 -3.96 6.67
CA LEU A 99 -6.22 -4.00 6.48
C LEU A 99 -5.52 -4.27 7.80
N LYS A 100 -4.59 -5.21 7.80
CA LYS A 100 -3.72 -5.51 8.94
C LYS A 100 -2.28 -5.10 8.64
N ARG A 101 -1.59 -4.64 9.67
CA ARG A 101 -0.17 -4.29 9.60
C ARG A 101 0.66 -5.48 10.02
N VAL A 102 1.60 -5.87 9.19
CA VAL A 102 2.45 -7.04 9.41
C VAL A 102 3.91 -6.66 9.28
N LEU A 103 4.70 -7.05 10.27
CA LEU A 103 6.15 -6.98 10.22
C LEU A 103 6.71 -8.38 10.02
N PHE A 104 7.36 -8.60 8.90
CA PHE A 104 8.06 -9.84 8.62
C PHE A 104 9.48 -9.76 9.16
N ILE A 105 9.90 -10.79 9.89
CA ILE A 105 11.22 -10.84 10.54
C ILE A 105 11.87 -12.20 10.35
N GLN A 106 13.19 -12.22 10.44
CA GLN A 106 13.93 -13.45 10.66
C GLN A 106 13.94 -13.81 12.17
N PRO A 107 14.09 -15.08 12.54
CA PRO A 107 14.05 -15.52 13.95
C PRO A 107 15.06 -14.84 14.87
N THR A 108 16.16 -14.33 14.31
CA THR A 108 17.24 -13.67 15.06
C THR A 108 17.06 -12.17 15.26
N SER A 109 16.01 -11.59 14.68
CA SER A 109 15.79 -10.14 14.70
C SER A 109 15.34 -9.63 16.07
N LYS A 110 15.95 -8.56 16.56
CA LYS A 110 15.65 -7.94 17.85
C LYS A 110 14.76 -6.70 17.65
N VAL A 111 13.47 -6.91 17.53
CA VAL A 111 12.49 -5.84 17.22
C VAL A 111 11.55 -5.48 18.38
N GLU A 112 11.63 -6.17 19.50
CA GLU A 112 10.68 -6.10 20.62
C GLU A 112 10.49 -4.69 21.18
N LYS A 113 11.59 -3.93 21.35
CA LYS A 113 11.55 -2.57 21.91
C LYS A 113 10.75 -1.61 21.02
N VAL A 114 10.94 -1.69 19.72
CA VAL A 114 10.25 -0.82 18.77
C VAL A 114 8.78 -1.21 18.67
N LEU A 115 8.48 -2.49 18.66
CA LEU A 115 7.12 -3.00 18.59
C LEU A 115 6.25 -2.65 19.80
N ALA A 116 6.82 -2.44 20.97
CA ALA A 116 6.09 -1.99 22.15
C ALA A 116 5.32 -0.67 21.89
N SER A 117 5.83 0.18 21.01
CA SER A 117 5.17 1.43 20.59
C SER A 117 4.10 1.23 19.51
N TYR A 118 4.01 0.03 18.91
CA TYR A 118 3.12 -0.30 17.79
C TYR A 118 2.30 -1.59 18.04
N PRO A 119 1.48 -1.67 19.09
CA PRO A 119 0.86 -2.92 19.57
C PRO A 119 -0.13 -3.57 18.59
N ARG A 120 -0.53 -2.86 17.53
CA ARG A 120 -1.44 -3.40 16.48
C ARG A 120 -0.68 -3.91 15.26
N THR A 121 0.62 -4.13 15.37
CA THR A 121 1.43 -4.71 14.29
C THR A 121 1.62 -6.19 14.60
N GLU A 122 1.18 -7.04 13.70
CA GLU A 122 1.40 -8.49 13.80
C GLU A 122 2.83 -8.81 13.38
N ILE A 123 3.44 -9.76 14.07
CA ILE A 123 4.78 -10.24 13.73
C ILE A 123 4.64 -11.58 13.02
N VAL A 124 5.30 -11.70 11.89
CA VAL A 124 5.40 -12.93 11.13
C VAL A 124 6.86 -13.31 10.96
N THR A 125 7.18 -14.53 11.35
CA THR A 125 8.52 -15.05 11.25
C THR A 125 8.70 -15.82 9.95
N ASP A 126 9.80 -15.56 9.25
CA ASP A 126 10.26 -16.22 8.04
C ASP A 126 11.54 -17.04 8.37
N PRO A 127 11.41 -18.31 8.83
CA PRO A 127 12.54 -19.10 9.31
C PRO A 127 13.55 -19.43 8.22
N GLU A 128 13.08 -19.64 7.00
CA GLU A 128 13.89 -20.07 5.86
C GLU A 128 14.35 -18.90 5.00
N ALA A 129 13.97 -17.67 5.38
CA ALA A 129 14.16 -16.47 4.57
C ALA A 129 13.60 -16.62 3.14
N SER A 130 12.55 -17.44 2.99
CA SER A 130 11.91 -17.71 1.70
C SER A 130 11.20 -16.47 1.17
N PHE A 131 10.47 -15.78 2.04
CA PHE A 131 9.81 -14.52 1.69
C PHE A 131 10.82 -13.41 1.41
N TYR A 132 11.90 -13.32 2.20
CA TYR A 132 13.00 -12.40 1.93
C TYR A 132 13.59 -12.56 0.53
N LYS A 133 13.85 -13.82 0.13
CA LYS A 133 14.40 -14.13 -1.21
C LYS A 133 13.44 -13.75 -2.32
N GLN A 134 12.13 -13.99 -2.14
CA GLN A 134 11.09 -13.61 -3.11
C GLN A 134 11.02 -12.08 -3.26
N LEU A 135 10.96 -11.35 -2.16
CA LEU A 135 10.94 -9.90 -2.19
C LEU A 135 12.18 -9.30 -2.86
N ASN A 136 13.35 -9.89 -2.62
CA ASN A 136 14.60 -9.42 -3.24
C ASN A 136 14.64 -9.75 -4.74
N HIS A 137 14.08 -10.89 -5.14
CA HIS A 137 14.00 -11.29 -6.54
C HIS A 137 13.06 -10.38 -7.34
N PHE A 138 11.84 -10.16 -6.85
CA PHE A 138 10.82 -9.38 -7.55
C PHE A 138 10.92 -7.87 -7.33
N GLY A 139 11.49 -7.44 -6.22
CA GLY A 139 11.61 -6.03 -5.83
C GLY A 139 12.85 -5.31 -6.39
N GLY A 140 13.80 -6.06 -6.98
CA GLY A 140 15.07 -5.54 -7.51
C GLY A 140 16.13 -5.28 -6.44
N GLU A 141 17.36 -4.99 -6.88
CA GLU A 141 18.58 -4.92 -6.05
C GLU A 141 18.54 -3.97 -4.84
N ASN A 142 17.66 -2.97 -4.88
CA ASN A 142 17.57 -1.98 -3.81
C ASN A 142 16.25 -2.06 -3.03
N PHE A 143 15.53 -3.19 -3.11
CA PHE A 143 14.22 -3.31 -2.47
C PHE A 143 14.24 -2.93 -0.99
N PHE A 144 15.22 -3.37 -0.24
CA PHE A 144 15.30 -3.14 1.21
C PHE A 144 15.96 -1.82 1.62
N LYS A 145 16.63 -1.10 0.69
CA LYS A 145 17.30 0.17 1.01
C LYS A 145 16.35 1.34 1.16
N ASP A 146 15.19 1.29 0.51
CA ASP A 146 14.30 2.44 0.38
C ASP A 146 13.05 2.36 1.29
N GLN A 147 13.14 1.72 2.46
CA GLN A 147 12.04 1.61 3.43
C GLN A 147 10.73 1.13 2.79
N LYS A 148 10.79 0.07 2.00
CA LYS A 148 9.64 -0.36 1.22
C LYS A 148 8.58 -1.02 2.09
N ILE A 149 7.37 -0.57 1.86
CA ILE A 149 6.15 -1.10 2.39
C ILE A 149 5.40 -1.69 1.21
N PHE A 150 4.81 -2.87 1.38
CA PHE A 150 4.06 -3.58 0.34
C PHE A 150 2.66 -3.94 0.80
N ILE A 151 1.78 -4.16 -0.16
CA ILE A 151 0.39 -4.57 0.05
C ILE A 151 0.15 -5.86 -0.73
#